data_eed807428ac73e6b0425ccaf84ce3565
#
_entry.id   eed807428ac73e6b0425ccaf84ce3565
#
_cell.length_a   1.000
_cell.length_b   1.000
_cell.length_c   1.000
_cell.angle_alpha   90.00
_cell.angle_beta   90.00
_cell.angle_gamma   90.00
#
_symmetry.space_group_name_H-M   'P 1'
#
loop_
_entity.id
_entity.type
_entity.pdbx_description
1 polymer ?
#
loop_
_entity_poly.entity_id
_entity_poly.type
_entity_poly.pdbx_seq_one_letter_code
_entity_poly.pdbx_strand_id
1 'polypeptide(L)'
;MHPLNKTARIAGFLYLLVVITGFFSLMYVPGKLFVPGDASAMANNILAHQSLFRAYIVVGLFSELLFIATVLALYQLLKGVGPQFAILMVLLVLLDAPLGFVSAANDVAALTFLRGADFLAVFDPAQRNALAILLLKLNGQGILISEIFWGLWLFPLGVLVYRSRFLPRLLGIWLIVNGVAYVMLSATGLLWPEHLKTASMMATPILLGEVVFTLWLLIVGIRMPRSPVATT
;
A
#
# COMPACT_ATOMS: atom_id res chain seq x y z
N MET A 1 2.33 -30.01 -8.80
CA MET A 1 3.03 -28.72 -8.53
C MET A 1 3.72 -28.81 -7.19
N HIS A 2 4.98 -28.38 -7.09
CA HIS A 2 5.70 -28.34 -5.79
C HIS A 2 4.94 -27.44 -4.82
N PRO A 3 4.78 -27.81 -3.52
CA PRO A 3 4.02 -27.03 -2.53
C PRO A 3 4.41 -25.55 -2.47
N LEU A 4 5.72 -25.25 -2.48
CA LEU A 4 6.23 -23.88 -2.49
C LEU A 4 5.81 -23.08 -3.73
N ASN A 5 5.65 -23.73 -4.89
CA ASN A 5 5.21 -23.02 -6.09
C ASN A 5 3.73 -22.62 -6.00
N LYS A 6 2.90 -23.44 -5.34
CA LYS A 6 1.51 -23.09 -5.04
C LYS A 6 1.46 -21.89 -4.10
N THR A 7 2.28 -21.89 -3.04
CA THR A 7 2.39 -20.76 -2.09
C THR A 7 2.85 -19.48 -2.78
N ALA A 8 3.85 -19.56 -3.68
CA ALA A 8 4.32 -18.39 -4.44
C ALA A 8 3.22 -17.79 -5.31
N ARG A 9 2.44 -18.62 -6.01
CA ARG A 9 1.33 -18.14 -6.85
C ARG A 9 0.19 -17.56 -6.02
N ILE A 10 -0.12 -18.13 -4.85
CA ILE A 10 -1.10 -17.57 -3.92
C ILE A 10 -0.63 -16.20 -3.43
N ALA A 11 0.64 -16.08 -3.00
CA ALA A 11 1.21 -14.81 -2.60
C ALA A 11 1.16 -13.77 -3.74
N GLY A 12 1.53 -14.18 -4.97
CA GLY A 12 1.44 -13.31 -6.15
C GLY A 12 0.01 -12.88 -6.48
N PHE A 13 -0.98 -13.76 -6.33
CA PHE A 13 -2.39 -13.43 -6.55
C PHE A 13 -2.91 -12.43 -5.49
N LEU A 14 -2.64 -12.69 -4.22
CA LEU A 14 -3.01 -11.77 -3.14
C LEU A 14 -2.35 -10.40 -3.33
N TYR A 15 -1.07 -10.39 -3.68
CA TYR A 15 -0.34 -9.14 -3.92
C TYR A 15 -0.90 -8.38 -5.16
N LEU A 16 -1.31 -9.09 -6.21
CA LEU A 16 -1.98 -8.47 -7.35
C LEU A 16 -3.28 -7.78 -6.93
N LEU A 17 -4.05 -8.40 -6.05
CA LEU A 17 -5.26 -7.77 -5.50
C LEU A 17 -4.91 -6.51 -4.70
N VAL A 18 -3.82 -6.51 -3.91
CA VAL A 18 -3.32 -5.30 -3.22
C VAL A 18 -2.94 -4.22 -4.23
N VAL A 19 -2.24 -4.55 -5.32
CA VAL A 19 -1.90 -3.59 -6.38
C VAL A 19 -3.15 -2.98 -7.02
N ILE A 20 -4.16 -3.81 -7.33
CA ILE A 20 -5.41 -3.33 -7.94
C ILE A 20 -6.20 -2.44 -6.98
N THR A 21 -6.36 -2.86 -5.72
CA THR A 21 -7.08 -2.07 -4.71
C THR A 21 -6.32 -0.81 -4.35
N GLY A 22 -4.99 -0.87 -4.29
CA GLY A 22 -4.11 0.29 -4.09
C GLY A 22 -4.22 1.30 -5.23
N PHE A 23 -4.20 0.86 -6.49
CA PHE A 23 -4.43 1.74 -7.64
C PHE A 23 -5.79 2.44 -7.54
N PHE A 24 -6.85 1.72 -7.18
CA PHE A 24 -8.18 2.29 -7.02
C PHE A 24 -8.20 3.36 -5.90
N SER A 25 -7.62 3.05 -4.74
CA SER A 25 -7.69 3.92 -3.55
C SER A 25 -6.67 5.06 -3.56
N LEU A 26 -5.48 4.88 -4.14
CA LEU A 26 -4.43 5.90 -4.10
C LEU A 26 -4.38 6.78 -5.37
N MET A 27 -4.92 6.30 -6.49
CA MET A 27 -4.83 7.02 -7.77
C MET A 27 -6.19 7.32 -8.39
N TYR A 28 -7.02 6.29 -8.60
CA TYR A 28 -8.26 6.45 -9.37
C TYR A 28 -9.28 7.34 -8.65
N VAL A 29 -9.64 7.01 -7.41
CA VAL A 29 -10.67 7.78 -6.67
C VAL A 29 -10.17 9.17 -6.27
N PRO A 30 -8.96 9.35 -5.71
CA PRO A 30 -8.41 10.68 -5.46
C PRO A 30 -8.35 11.54 -6.72
N GLY A 31 -7.93 10.98 -7.85
CA GLY A 31 -7.89 11.70 -9.12
C GLY A 31 -9.27 12.15 -9.65
N LYS A 32 -10.36 11.52 -9.19
CA LYS A 32 -11.75 11.86 -9.55
C LYS A 32 -12.40 12.84 -8.58
N LEU A 33 -12.13 12.69 -7.28
CA LEU A 33 -12.86 13.38 -6.24
C LEU A 33 -12.09 14.52 -5.59
N PHE A 34 -10.77 14.40 -5.46
CA PHE A 34 -9.95 15.34 -4.70
C PHE A 34 -9.42 16.45 -5.60
N VAL A 35 -9.70 17.69 -5.23
CA VAL A 35 -9.25 18.89 -5.96
C VAL A 35 -8.26 19.64 -5.07
N PRO A 36 -6.94 19.53 -5.37
CA PRO A 36 -5.92 20.22 -4.59
C PRO A 36 -6.15 21.74 -4.60
N GLY A 37 -6.19 22.35 -3.40
CA GLY A 37 -6.36 23.80 -3.25
C GLY A 37 -7.81 24.31 -3.29
N ASP A 38 -8.78 23.47 -3.68
CA ASP A 38 -10.19 23.86 -3.69
C ASP A 38 -11.04 22.93 -2.80
N ALA A 39 -11.21 23.34 -1.54
CA ALA A 39 -11.98 22.61 -0.54
C ALA A 39 -13.47 22.47 -0.91
N SER A 40 -14.04 23.50 -1.54
CA SER A 40 -15.46 23.51 -1.92
C SER A 40 -15.73 22.57 -3.09
N ALA A 41 -14.87 22.58 -4.11
CA ALA A 41 -14.97 21.65 -5.22
C ALA A 41 -14.79 20.19 -4.76
N MET A 42 -13.83 19.92 -3.86
CA MET A 42 -13.63 18.59 -3.27
C MET A 42 -14.89 18.13 -2.51
N ALA A 43 -15.45 18.95 -1.63
CA ALA A 43 -16.68 18.64 -0.89
C ALA A 43 -17.86 18.33 -1.83
N ASN A 44 -18.06 19.17 -2.84
CA ASN A 44 -19.13 18.99 -3.84
C ASN A 44 -18.94 17.70 -4.64
N ASN A 45 -17.71 17.37 -5.07
CA ASN A 45 -17.42 16.14 -5.79
C ASN A 45 -17.72 14.90 -4.94
N ILE A 46 -17.33 14.91 -3.66
CA ILE A 46 -17.62 13.80 -2.74
C ILE A 46 -19.12 13.64 -2.53
N LEU A 47 -19.85 14.74 -2.33
CA LEU A 47 -21.30 14.72 -2.16
C LEU A 47 -22.03 14.26 -3.43
N ALA A 48 -21.57 14.67 -4.61
CA ALA A 48 -22.14 14.23 -5.89
C ALA A 48 -21.87 12.74 -6.17
N HIS A 49 -20.76 12.19 -5.67
CA HIS A 49 -20.31 10.81 -5.95
C HIS A 49 -20.16 9.99 -4.65
N GLN A 50 -21.11 10.09 -3.72
CA GLN A 50 -21.04 9.41 -2.42
C GLN A 50 -20.83 7.91 -2.51
N SER A 51 -21.43 7.23 -3.50
CA SER A 51 -21.25 5.79 -3.69
C SER A 51 -19.81 5.44 -4.02
N LEU A 52 -19.14 6.25 -4.85
CA LEU A 52 -17.72 6.06 -5.19
C LEU A 52 -16.84 6.31 -3.96
N PHE A 53 -17.13 7.35 -3.17
CA PHE A 53 -16.37 7.63 -1.96
C PHE A 53 -16.55 6.53 -0.88
N ARG A 54 -17.77 5.97 -0.74
CA ARG A 54 -18.00 4.81 0.13
C ARG A 54 -17.28 3.57 -0.36
N ALA A 55 -17.27 3.33 -1.68
CA ALA A 55 -16.51 2.23 -2.27
C ALA A 55 -15.00 2.40 -2.01
N TYR A 56 -14.47 3.63 -2.10
CA TYR A 56 -13.09 3.95 -1.75
C TYR A 56 -12.75 3.54 -0.30
N ILE A 57 -13.59 3.89 0.67
CA ILE A 57 -13.40 3.51 2.09
C ILE A 57 -13.40 1.98 2.25
N VAL A 58 -14.39 1.29 1.68
CA VAL A 58 -14.53 -0.16 1.82
C VAL A 58 -13.37 -0.90 1.13
N VAL A 59 -12.99 -0.47 -0.07
CA VAL A 59 -11.86 -1.05 -0.82
C VAL A 59 -10.55 -0.79 -0.09
N GLY A 60 -10.37 0.39 0.53
CA GLY A 60 -9.21 0.69 1.37
C GLY A 60 -9.09 -0.27 2.55
N LEU A 61 -10.17 -0.45 3.33
CA LEU A 61 -10.21 -1.42 4.44
C LEU A 61 -9.91 -2.85 3.97
N PHE A 62 -10.48 -3.25 2.82
CA PHE A 62 -10.24 -4.58 2.26
C PHE A 62 -8.79 -4.72 1.78
N SER A 63 -8.19 -3.66 1.27
CA SER A 63 -6.78 -3.62 0.85
C SER A 63 -5.84 -3.91 2.03
N GLU A 64 -6.11 -3.35 3.23
CA GLU A 64 -5.34 -3.64 4.44
C GLU A 64 -5.38 -5.13 4.81
N LEU A 65 -6.57 -5.74 4.76
CA LEU A 65 -6.73 -7.17 5.03
C LEU A 65 -6.01 -8.03 3.99
N LEU A 66 -6.08 -7.64 2.71
CA LEU A 66 -5.34 -8.30 1.63
C LEU A 66 -3.83 -8.18 1.82
N PHE A 67 -3.34 -7.03 2.29
CA PHE A 67 -1.93 -6.80 2.55
C PHE A 67 -1.42 -7.71 3.68
N ILE A 68 -2.17 -7.82 4.78
CA ILE A 68 -1.87 -8.78 5.85
C ILE A 68 -1.86 -10.22 5.31
N ALA A 69 -2.86 -10.63 4.52
CA ALA A 69 -2.89 -11.96 3.93
C ALA A 69 -1.70 -12.20 2.98
N THR A 70 -1.32 -11.19 2.21
CA THR A 70 -0.15 -11.23 1.30
C THR A 70 1.14 -11.47 2.07
N VAL A 71 1.39 -10.68 3.13
CA VAL A 71 2.63 -10.83 3.90
C VAL A 71 2.68 -12.17 4.62
N LEU A 72 1.56 -12.71 5.10
CA LEU A 72 1.50 -14.05 5.68
C LEU A 72 1.78 -15.15 4.65
N ALA A 73 1.31 -15.01 3.42
CA ALA A 73 1.64 -15.94 2.33
C ALA A 73 3.13 -15.86 1.96
N LEU A 74 3.71 -14.65 1.90
CA LEU A 74 5.14 -14.43 1.68
C LEU A 74 5.98 -14.98 2.85
N TYR A 75 5.52 -14.84 4.09
CA TYR A 75 6.14 -15.47 5.25
C TYR A 75 6.23 -16.99 5.09
N GLN A 76 5.13 -17.65 4.70
CA GLN A 76 5.14 -19.09 4.48
C GLN A 76 6.10 -19.52 3.37
N LEU A 77 6.25 -18.69 2.34
CA LEU A 77 7.17 -18.92 1.22
C LEU A 77 8.64 -18.77 1.65
N LEU A 78 8.95 -17.79 2.49
CA LEU A 78 10.32 -17.29 2.71
C LEU A 78 10.89 -17.60 4.10
N LYS A 79 10.07 -18.06 5.07
CA LYS A 79 10.54 -18.36 6.45
C LYS A 79 11.68 -19.37 6.51
N GLY A 80 11.77 -20.29 5.56
CA GLY A 80 12.88 -21.25 5.46
C GLY A 80 14.20 -20.65 4.98
N VAL A 81 14.17 -19.43 4.40
CA VAL A 81 15.37 -18.71 3.93
C VAL A 81 16.01 -17.91 5.07
N GLY A 82 15.17 -17.28 5.91
CA GLY A 82 15.64 -16.47 7.04
C GLY A 82 14.46 -16.11 7.95
N PRO A 83 14.19 -16.91 9.01
CA PRO A 83 13.00 -16.76 9.83
C PRO A 83 12.92 -15.38 10.51
N GLN A 84 14.03 -14.81 10.94
CA GLN A 84 14.07 -13.51 11.59
C GLN A 84 13.62 -12.38 10.64
N PHE A 85 14.11 -12.37 9.40
CA PHE A 85 13.67 -11.39 8.39
C PHE A 85 12.21 -11.61 7.99
N ALA A 86 11.75 -12.87 7.93
CA ALA A 86 10.36 -13.17 7.62
C ALA A 86 9.41 -12.69 8.71
N ILE A 87 9.79 -12.83 9.99
CA ILE A 87 9.03 -12.29 11.12
C ILE A 87 9.03 -10.76 11.09
N LEU A 88 10.21 -10.13 10.88
CA LEU A 88 10.32 -8.68 10.81
C LEU A 88 9.42 -8.10 9.70
N MET A 89 9.37 -8.74 8.53
CA MET A 89 8.50 -8.36 7.42
C MET A 89 7.02 -8.35 7.85
N VAL A 90 6.57 -9.39 8.56
CA VAL A 90 5.19 -9.47 9.07
C VAL A 90 4.91 -8.40 10.10
N LEU A 91 5.83 -8.20 11.06
CA LEU A 91 5.65 -7.19 12.12
C LEU A 91 5.53 -5.78 11.54
N LEU A 92 6.33 -5.42 10.54
CA LEU A 92 6.28 -4.09 9.92
C LEU A 92 4.94 -3.83 9.23
N VAL A 93 4.36 -4.82 8.54
CA VAL A 93 3.03 -4.69 7.93
C VAL A 93 1.92 -4.64 8.99
N LEU A 94 2.03 -5.42 10.08
CA LEU A 94 1.05 -5.37 11.17
C LEU A 94 1.10 -4.05 11.95
N LEU A 95 2.25 -3.37 12.01
CA LEU A 95 2.35 -2.04 12.61
C LEU A 95 1.73 -0.94 11.72
N ASP A 96 1.71 -1.13 10.41
CA ASP A 96 1.07 -0.22 9.46
C ASP A 96 -0.47 -0.34 9.47
N ALA A 97 -1.00 -1.54 9.58
CA ALA A 97 -2.44 -1.79 9.46
C ALA A 97 -3.34 -0.89 10.34
N PRO A 98 -3.01 -0.58 11.62
CA PRO A 98 -3.78 0.38 12.41
C PRO A 98 -3.86 1.78 11.80
N LEU A 99 -2.82 2.24 11.09
CA LEU A 99 -2.82 3.55 10.42
C LEU A 99 -3.86 3.55 9.28
N GLY A 100 -3.95 2.49 8.49
CA GLY A 100 -4.96 2.33 7.46
C GLY A 100 -6.39 2.34 8.01
N PHE A 101 -6.64 1.68 9.14
CA PHE A 101 -7.96 1.70 9.79
C PHE A 101 -8.31 3.08 10.34
N VAL A 102 -7.36 3.81 10.94
CA VAL A 102 -7.56 5.19 11.41
C VAL A 102 -7.83 6.11 10.21
N SER A 103 -7.11 5.95 9.10
CA SER A 103 -7.34 6.70 7.87
C SER A 103 -8.77 6.49 7.34
N ALA A 104 -9.24 5.25 7.30
CA ALA A 104 -10.63 4.95 6.90
C ALA A 104 -11.66 5.56 7.87
N ALA A 105 -11.40 5.59 9.18
CA ALA A 105 -12.26 6.25 10.15
C ALA A 105 -12.33 7.76 9.91
N ASN A 106 -11.23 8.42 9.56
CA ASN A 106 -11.19 9.82 9.16
C ASN A 106 -12.07 10.08 7.92
N ASP A 107 -12.03 9.19 6.92
CA ASP A 107 -12.85 9.31 5.71
C ASP A 107 -14.35 9.17 6.02
N VAL A 108 -14.73 8.21 6.89
CA VAL A 108 -16.12 8.06 7.36
C VAL A 108 -16.58 9.32 8.09
N ALA A 109 -15.75 9.86 8.97
CA ALA A 109 -16.04 11.09 9.71
C ALA A 109 -16.18 12.29 8.74
N ALA A 110 -15.27 12.41 7.75
CA ALA A 110 -15.36 13.46 6.73
C ALA A 110 -16.69 13.41 5.97
N LEU A 111 -17.10 12.21 5.52
CA LEU A 111 -18.40 12.05 4.86
C LEU A 111 -19.58 12.42 5.76
N THR A 112 -19.47 12.11 7.05
CA THR A 112 -20.52 12.47 8.04
C THR A 112 -20.66 13.96 8.20
N PHE A 113 -19.54 14.71 8.27
CA PHE A 113 -19.55 16.17 8.29
C PHE A 113 -20.14 16.76 7.00
N LEU A 114 -19.73 16.26 5.83
CA LEU A 114 -20.22 16.74 4.54
C LEU A 114 -21.73 16.53 4.36
N ARG A 115 -22.27 15.42 4.86
CA ARG A 115 -23.70 15.12 4.80
C ARG A 115 -24.54 15.94 5.78
N GLY A 116 -23.93 16.51 6.80
CA GLY A 116 -24.63 17.31 7.80
C GLY A 116 -25.59 16.51 8.65
N ALA A 117 -25.08 15.49 9.37
CA ALA A 117 -25.87 14.71 10.32
C ALA A 117 -26.51 15.61 11.39
N ASP A 118 -27.70 15.26 11.88
CA ASP A 118 -28.51 16.10 12.77
C ASP A 118 -27.77 16.60 14.01
N PHE A 119 -26.93 15.78 14.62
CA PHE A 119 -26.11 16.15 15.77
C PHE A 119 -25.03 17.21 15.45
N LEU A 120 -24.76 17.48 14.16
CA LEU A 120 -23.83 18.50 13.69
C LEU A 120 -24.52 19.83 13.40
N ALA A 121 -25.80 19.99 13.74
CA ALA A 121 -26.56 21.22 13.51
C ALA A 121 -25.98 22.46 14.23
N VAL A 122 -25.13 22.24 15.24
CA VAL A 122 -24.39 23.32 15.93
C VAL A 122 -23.32 23.98 15.06
N PHE A 123 -22.88 23.32 13.99
CA PHE A 123 -21.92 23.85 13.03
C PHE A 123 -22.65 24.36 11.78
N ASP A 124 -22.27 25.52 11.30
CA ASP A 124 -22.73 25.98 10.02
C ASP A 124 -22.14 25.16 8.85
N PRO A 125 -22.69 25.25 7.62
CA PRO A 125 -22.19 24.48 6.47
C PRO A 125 -20.71 24.72 6.15
N ALA A 126 -20.19 25.94 6.33
CA ALA A 126 -18.80 26.27 6.04
C ALA A 126 -17.85 25.61 7.07
N GLN A 127 -18.24 25.62 8.34
CA GLN A 127 -17.50 24.96 9.43
C GLN A 127 -17.46 23.43 9.21
N ARG A 128 -18.59 22.82 8.85
CA ARG A 128 -18.66 21.38 8.55
C ARG A 128 -17.76 21.00 7.37
N ASN A 129 -17.77 21.79 6.32
CA ASN A 129 -16.87 21.56 5.18
C ASN A 129 -15.40 21.70 5.59
N ALA A 130 -15.04 22.69 6.38
CA ALA A 130 -13.68 22.87 6.86
C ALA A 130 -13.20 21.68 7.70
N LEU A 131 -14.05 21.16 8.61
CA LEU A 131 -13.74 19.97 9.43
C LEU A 131 -13.63 18.71 8.57
N ALA A 132 -14.51 18.52 7.59
CA ALA A 132 -14.41 17.40 6.66
C ALA A 132 -13.08 17.42 5.88
N ILE A 133 -12.69 18.59 5.38
CA ILE A 133 -11.42 18.74 4.65
C ILE A 133 -10.21 18.52 5.57
N LEU A 134 -10.28 18.94 6.84
CA LEU A 134 -9.23 18.63 7.82
C LEU A 134 -9.04 17.11 7.97
N LEU A 135 -10.12 16.34 8.10
CA LEU A 135 -10.08 14.88 8.22
C LEU A 135 -9.50 14.21 6.96
N LEU A 136 -9.87 14.70 5.76
CA LEU A 136 -9.27 14.22 4.51
C LEU A 136 -7.78 14.55 4.40
N LYS A 137 -7.35 15.70 4.90
CA LYS A 137 -5.92 16.05 5.00
C LYS A 137 -5.19 15.16 6.00
N LEU A 138 -5.80 14.83 7.14
CA LEU A 138 -5.24 13.88 8.10
C LEU A 138 -5.07 12.49 7.49
N ASN A 139 -6.02 12.04 6.66
CA ASN A 139 -5.85 10.81 5.88
C ASN A 139 -4.61 10.91 4.96
N GLY A 140 -4.47 11.99 4.19
CA GLY A 140 -3.29 12.20 3.34
C GLY A 140 -1.97 12.18 4.11
N GLN A 141 -1.92 12.76 5.33
CA GLN A 141 -0.75 12.66 6.21
C GLN A 141 -0.54 11.22 6.71
N GLY A 142 -1.62 10.51 7.01
CA GLY A 142 -1.57 9.10 7.37
C GLY A 142 -0.91 8.25 6.29
N ILE A 143 -1.23 8.48 5.01
CA ILE A 143 -0.60 7.79 3.87
C ILE A 143 0.91 8.06 3.85
N LEU A 144 1.35 9.32 4.03
CA LEU A 144 2.79 9.65 4.08
C LEU A 144 3.51 8.92 5.22
N ILE A 145 2.84 8.74 6.38
CA ILE A 145 3.41 7.97 7.49
C ILE A 145 3.45 6.48 7.14
N SER A 146 2.40 5.94 6.53
CA SER A 146 2.34 4.55 6.07
C SER A 146 3.42 4.22 5.03
N GLU A 147 3.80 5.17 4.17
CA GLU A 147 4.90 4.99 3.21
C GLU A 147 6.23 4.61 3.88
N ILE A 148 6.47 5.03 5.15
CA ILE A 148 7.63 4.57 5.92
C ILE A 148 7.56 3.05 6.09
N PHE A 149 6.42 2.53 6.53
CA PHE A 149 6.24 1.09 6.75
C PHE A 149 6.23 0.33 5.42
N TRP A 150 5.64 0.91 4.35
CA TRP A 150 5.69 0.34 2.99
C TRP A 150 7.12 0.26 2.46
N GLY A 151 7.99 1.18 2.85
CA GLY A 151 9.42 1.08 2.56
C GLY A 151 10.12 0.06 3.45
N LEU A 152 9.91 0.12 4.76
CA LEU A 152 10.65 -0.68 5.73
C LEU A 152 10.41 -2.20 5.57
N TRP A 153 9.19 -2.65 5.25
CA TRP A 153 8.90 -4.08 5.07
C TRP A 153 9.55 -4.67 3.81
N LEU A 154 9.84 -3.82 2.80
CA LEU A 154 10.52 -4.23 1.58
C LEU A 154 12.00 -4.56 1.80
N PHE A 155 12.66 -4.02 2.84
CA PHE A 155 14.04 -4.39 3.15
C PHE A 155 14.17 -5.86 3.54
N PRO A 156 13.48 -6.37 4.57
CA PRO A 156 13.54 -7.79 4.89
C PRO A 156 13.02 -8.66 3.74
N LEU A 157 11.99 -8.27 3.01
CA LEU A 157 11.50 -8.99 1.83
C LEU A 157 12.60 -9.07 0.76
N GLY A 158 13.22 -7.95 0.40
CA GLY A 158 14.28 -7.91 -0.61
C GLY A 158 15.49 -8.77 -0.23
N VAL A 159 15.90 -8.74 1.04
CA VAL A 159 16.98 -9.62 1.57
C VAL A 159 16.59 -11.10 1.45
N LEU A 160 15.36 -11.47 1.81
CA LEU A 160 14.86 -12.83 1.69
C LEU A 160 14.81 -13.30 0.23
N VAL A 161 14.29 -12.46 -0.68
CA VAL A 161 14.26 -12.75 -2.11
C VAL A 161 15.68 -12.94 -2.65
N TYR A 162 16.60 -12.05 -2.31
CA TYR A 162 18.00 -12.14 -2.73
C TYR A 162 18.68 -13.44 -2.27
N ARG A 163 18.40 -13.88 -1.04
CA ARG A 163 18.99 -15.10 -0.42
C ARG A 163 18.29 -16.39 -0.83
N SER A 164 17.06 -16.34 -1.33
CA SER A 164 16.21 -17.51 -1.55
C SER A 164 16.73 -18.53 -2.56
N ARG A 165 17.62 -18.12 -3.49
CA ARG A 165 18.14 -18.91 -4.62
C ARG A 165 17.08 -19.48 -5.59
N PHE A 166 15.80 -19.43 -5.25
CA PHE A 166 14.69 -19.86 -6.11
C PHE A 166 13.93 -18.69 -6.72
N LEU A 167 14.22 -17.46 -6.32
CA LEU A 167 13.76 -16.21 -6.94
C LEU A 167 14.95 -15.44 -7.53
N PRO A 168 14.76 -14.63 -8.58
CA PRO A 168 15.83 -13.82 -9.15
C PRO A 168 16.38 -12.81 -8.15
N ARG A 169 17.69 -12.80 -7.94
CA ARG A 169 18.37 -11.87 -7.04
C ARG A 169 18.10 -10.41 -7.38
N LEU A 170 17.98 -10.11 -8.69
CA LEU A 170 17.70 -8.75 -9.17
C LEU A 170 16.39 -8.21 -8.62
N LEU A 171 15.35 -9.05 -8.49
CA LEU A 171 14.08 -8.65 -7.86
C LEU A 171 14.28 -8.27 -6.39
N GLY A 172 15.12 -9.01 -5.65
CA GLY A 172 15.44 -8.67 -4.27
C GLY A 172 16.14 -7.31 -4.14
N ILE A 173 17.10 -7.01 -5.02
CA ILE A 173 17.78 -5.71 -5.06
C ILE A 173 16.76 -4.61 -5.40
N TRP A 174 15.91 -4.82 -6.41
CA TRP A 174 14.91 -3.84 -6.81
C TRP A 174 13.91 -3.54 -5.70
N LEU A 175 13.46 -4.55 -4.94
CA LEU A 175 12.60 -4.36 -3.76
C LEU A 175 13.28 -3.52 -2.67
N ILE A 176 14.58 -3.69 -2.43
CA ILE A 176 15.33 -2.83 -1.49
C ILE A 176 15.35 -1.38 -1.98
N VAL A 177 15.59 -1.17 -3.27
CA VAL A 177 15.58 0.17 -3.88
C VAL A 177 14.18 0.81 -3.80
N ASN A 178 13.10 0.01 -4.00
CA ASN A 178 11.73 0.45 -3.74
C ASN A 178 11.54 0.89 -2.30
N GLY A 179 12.05 0.10 -1.35
CA GLY A 179 11.97 0.44 0.08
C GLY A 179 12.62 1.79 0.38
N VAL A 180 13.79 2.06 -0.19
CA VAL A 180 14.43 3.39 -0.08
C VAL A 180 13.55 4.48 -0.70
N ALA A 181 12.97 4.23 -1.88
CA ALA A 181 12.12 5.21 -2.57
C ALA A 181 10.90 5.61 -1.72
N TYR A 182 10.18 4.65 -1.12
CA TYR A 182 9.06 4.95 -0.22
C TYR A 182 9.47 5.77 1.00
N VAL A 183 10.55 5.38 1.68
CA VAL A 183 11.04 6.14 2.84
C VAL A 183 11.42 7.57 2.44
N MET A 184 12.05 7.74 1.27
CA MET A 184 12.40 9.07 0.75
C MET A 184 11.16 9.88 0.36
N LEU A 185 10.11 9.25 -0.21
CA LEU A 185 8.83 9.92 -0.50
C LEU A 185 8.17 10.43 0.78
N SER A 186 8.05 9.57 1.78
CA SER A 186 7.52 9.95 3.09
C SER A 186 8.31 11.11 3.71
N ALA A 187 9.64 10.98 3.77
CA ALA A 187 10.49 12.03 4.31
C ALA A 187 10.34 13.36 3.55
N THR A 188 10.27 13.30 2.20
CA THR A 188 10.06 14.49 1.37
C THR A 188 8.69 15.11 1.62
N GLY A 189 7.63 14.30 1.68
CA GLY A 189 6.26 14.80 1.91
C GLY A 189 6.09 15.45 3.29
N LEU A 190 6.79 14.94 4.31
CA LEU A 190 6.72 15.47 5.67
C LEU A 190 7.61 16.70 5.89
N LEU A 191 8.82 16.73 5.30
CA LEU A 191 9.81 17.79 5.54
C LEU A 191 9.78 18.89 4.48
N TRP A 192 9.49 18.55 3.22
CA TRP A 192 9.51 19.45 2.06
C TRP A 192 8.33 19.16 1.12
N PRO A 193 7.08 19.41 1.56
CA PRO A 193 5.86 19.03 0.83
C PRO A 193 5.77 19.63 -0.58
N GLU A 194 6.43 20.78 -0.82
CA GLU A 194 6.50 21.42 -2.12
C GLU A 194 7.26 20.59 -3.17
N HIS A 195 8.15 19.70 -2.73
CA HIS A 195 8.94 18.82 -3.61
C HIS A 195 8.31 17.44 -3.80
N LEU A 196 7.25 17.09 -3.07
CA LEU A 196 6.65 15.76 -3.09
C LEU A 196 6.22 15.33 -4.51
N LYS A 197 5.62 16.23 -5.29
CA LYS A 197 5.19 15.93 -6.66
C LYS A 197 6.38 15.52 -7.55
N THR A 198 7.48 16.24 -7.46
CA THR A 198 8.70 15.92 -8.23
C THR A 198 9.31 14.60 -7.77
N ALA A 199 9.41 14.39 -6.45
CA ALA A 199 9.90 13.15 -5.88
C ALA A 199 9.05 11.94 -6.29
N SER A 200 7.72 12.06 -6.28
CA SER A 200 6.80 11.00 -6.72
C SER A 200 6.98 10.65 -8.20
N MET A 201 7.14 11.65 -9.07
CA MET A 201 7.41 11.39 -10.50
C MET A 201 8.73 10.64 -10.71
N MET A 202 9.77 10.95 -9.92
CA MET A 202 11.06 10.26 -9.99
C MET A 202 11.00 8.85 -9.38
N ALA A 203 10.22 8.64 -8.34
CA ALA A 203 10.05 7.35 -7.68
C ALA A 203 9.18 6.37 -8.48
N THR A 204 8.22 6.85 -9.26
CA THR A 204 7.25 6.01 -10.00
C THR A 204 7.91 4.84 -10.78
N PRO A 205 8.95 5.03 -11.61
CA PRO A 205 9.58 3.91 -12.31
C PRO A 205 10.27 2.93 -11.36
N ILE A 206 10.75 3.39 -10.21
CA ILE A 206 11.38 2.54 -9.19
C ILE A 206 10.32 1.64 -8.56
N LEU A 207 9.16 2.21 -8.21
CA LEU A 207 8.06 1.51 -7.54
C LEU A 207 7.42 0.41 -8.40
N LEU A 208 7.64 0.39 -9.71
CA LEU A 208 7.24 -0.71 -10.58
C LEU A 208 7.88 -2.06 -10.20
N GLY A 209 8.95 -2.05 -9.41
CA GLY A 209 9.61 -3.28 -8.94
C GLY A 209 8.67 -4.20 -8.16
N GLU A 210 7.74 -3.67 -7.37
CA GLU A 210 6.73 -4.48 -6.67
C GLU A 210 5.74 -5.12 -7.64
N VAL A 211 5.34 -4.40 -8.69
CA VAL A 211 4.46 -4.94 -9.74
C VAL A 211 5.17 -6.06 -10.48
N VAL A 212 6.44 -5.88 -10.85
CA VAL A 212 7.25 -6.91 -11.51
C VAL A 212 7.43 -8.13 -10.61
N PHE A 213 7.70 -7.93 -9.32
CA PHE A 213 7.81 -9.02 -8.35
C PHE A 213 6.49 -9.78 -8.20
N THR A 214 5.37 -9.08 -8.11
CA THR A 214 4.03 -9.65 -8.05
C THR A 214 3.73 -10.53 -9.27
N LEU A 215 3.96 -10.00 -10.46
CA LEU A 215 3.77 -10.73 -11.72
C LEU A 215 4.71 -11.93 -11.83
N TRP A 216 5.94 -11.81 -11.36
CA TRP A 216 6.88 -12.93 -11.31
C TRP A 216 6.35 -14.07 -10.42
N LEU A 217 5.90 -13.77 -9.22
CA LEU A 217 5.33 -14.78 -8.32
C LEU A 217 4.10 -15.46 -8.93
N LEU A 218 3.23 -14.70 -9.57
CA LEU A 218 1.99 -15.21 -10.14
C LEU A 218 2.23 -16.09 -11.38
N ILE A 219 3.05 -15.63 -12.31
CA ILE A 219 3.23 -16.26 -13.64
C ILE A 219 4.31 -17.33 -13.57
N VAL A 220 5.50 -16.97 -13.09
CA VAL A 220 6.68 -17.84 -13.05
C VAL A 220 6.72 -18.69 -11.78
N GLY A 221 6.40 -18.08 -10.62
CA GLY A 221 6.53 -18.72 -9.32
C GLY A 221 7.98 -18.87 -8.90
N ILE A 222 8.36 -20.07 -8.42
CA ILE A 222 9.73 -20.39 -8.01
C ILE A 222 10.46 -21.19 -9.07
N ARG A 223 11.76 -20.94 -9.19
CA ARG A 223 12.68 -21.77 -10.01
C ARG A 223 13.53 -22.64 -9.09
N MET A 224 13.24 -23.94 -9.03
CA MET A 224 14.08 -24.86 -8.28
C MET A 224 15.46 -24.96 -8.95
N PRO A 225 16.57 -24.90 -8.17
CA PRO A 225 17.88 -25.26 -8.70
C PRO A 225 17.82 -26.71 -9.25
N ARG A 226 18.33 -26.90 -10.45
CA ARG A 226 18.49 -28.27 -10.97
C ARG A 226 19.45 -28.99 -10.03
N SER A 227 19.03 -30.13 -9.46
CA SER A 227 19.97 -31.02 -8.77
C SER A 227 21.07 -31.39 -9.74
N PRO A 228 22.37 -31.35 -9.34
CA PRO A 228 23.43 -31.92 -10.16
C PRO A 228 23.07 -33.38 -10.43
N VAL A 229 22.99 -33.77 -11.70
CA VAL A 229 22.86 -35.19 -12.06
C VAL A 229 24.10 -35.87 -11.49
N ALA A 230 23.92 -36.79 -10.54
CA ALA A 230 24.98 -37.62 -10.07
C ALA A 230 25.46 -38.45 -11.28
N THR A 231 26.58 -38.08 -11.86
CA THR A 231 27.30 -38.92 -12.83
C THR A 231 27.89 -40.05 -12.04
N THR A 232 27.23 -41.19 -12.11
CA THR A 232 27.77 -42.50 -11.70
C THR A 232 28.84 -42.94 -12.64
#